data_19f4be2af42caffe918a2ed6a59d38c7
#
_entry.id   19f4be2af42caffe918a2ed6a59d38c7
#
_cell.length_a   1.000
_cell.length_b   1.000
_cell.length_c   1.000
_cell.angle_alpha   90.00
_cell.angle_beta   90.00
_cell.angle_gamma   90.00
#
_symmetry.space_group_name_H-M   'P 1'
#
loop_
_entity.id
_entity.type
_entity.pdbx_description
1 polymer ?
#
loop_
_entity_poly.entity_id
_entity_poly.type
_entity_poly.pdbx_seq_one_letter_code
_entity_poly.pdbx_strand_id
1 'polypeptide(L)'
;GSRGLGDVYKRQTIAFALTQKSLFSELVLIDSNHAKAEGEAMDLSHGLPFAHPMKVYAGDYKDIADCYLIIITAGTAQRPNETRLDMVHKNVEIFKSIIPNITKYNNSAILLVVSNPVDILTYCTIKLSGFPAGRVLGSGTVLDTARLKYHLGQQLCVDSRSIHAFITVSY
;
A
#
# COMPACT_ATOMS: atom_id res chain seq x y z
N GLY A 1 -5.21 6.28 22.44
CA GLY A 1 -4.39 5.18 21.98
C GLY A 1 -3.68 5.56 20.71
N SER A 2 -2.35 5.66 20.74
CA SER A 2 -1.52 5.91 19.56
C SER A 2 -1.66 4.74 18.59
N ARG A 3 -2.52 4.89 17.60
CA ARG A 3 -2.51 4.02 16.41
C ARG A 3 -1.22 4.32 15.67
N GLY A 4 -0.46 3.28 15.32
CA GLY A 4 0.89 3.43 14.79
C GLY A 4 0.99 4.39 13.61
N LEU A 5 1.83 5.38 13.76
CA LEU A 5 2.13 6.41 12.75
C LEU A 5 2.61 5.83 11.40
N GLY A 6 3.10 4.57 11.37
CA GLY A 6 3.67 3.97 10.17
C GLY A 6 2.69 3.71 9.02
N ASP A 7 1.48 3.25 9.31
CA ASP A 7 0.54 2.83 8.25
C ASP A 7 -0.18 4.03 7.64
N VAL A 8 -0.49 5.03 8.44
CA VAL A 8 -1.03 6.31 7.98
C VAL A 8 -0.03 7.00 7.05
N TYR A 9 1.24 7.01 7.43
CA TYR A 9 2.30 7.64 6.66
C TYR A 9 2.48 6.99 5.29
N LYS A 10 2.46 5.65 5.23
CA LYS A 10 2.55 4.91 3.96
C LYS A 10 1.40 5.27 3.02
N ARG A 11 0.17 5.27 3.51
CA ARG A 11 -1.01 5.59 2.71
C ARG A 11 -0.94 7.00 2.14
N GLN A 12 -0.70 7.99 2.98
CA GLN A 12 -0.60 9.39 2.56
C GLN A 12 0.51 9.60 1.54
N THR A 13 1.70 9.04 1.78
CA THR A 13 2.84 9.16 0.87
C THR A 13 2.56 8.50 -0.48
N ILE A 14 1.95 7.31 -0.48
CA ILE A 14 1.58 6.61 -1.72
C ILE A 14 0.52 7.42 -2.47
N ALA A 15 -0.54 7.84 -1.79
CA ALA A 15 -1.61 8.64 -2.40
C ALA A 15 -1.05 9.94 -3.01
N PHE A 16 -0.21 10.67 -2.28
CA PHE A 16 0.47 11.87 -2.80
C PHE A 16 1.34 11.56 -4.02
N ALA A 17 2.16 10.50 -3.96
CA ALA A 17 3.00 10.12 -5.10
C ALA A 17 2.16 9.77 -6.35
N LEU A 18 1.01 9.13 -6.18
CA LEU A 18 0.10 8.80 -7.27
C LEU A 18 -0.51 10.05 -7.90
N THR A 19 -0.88 11.06 -7.10
CA THR A 19 -1.40 12.34 -7.63
C THR A 19 -0.35 13.09 -8.46
N GLN A 20 0.94 12.97 -8.10
CA GLN A 20 2.04 13.60 -8.85
C GLN A 20 2.40 12.87 -10.15
N LYS A 21 2.10 11.58 -10.26
CA LYS A 21 2.52 10.74 -11.40
C LYS A 21 1.48 10.61 -12.51
N SER A 22 0.25 11.06 -12.29
CA SER A 22 -0.84 11.02 -13.29
C SER A 22 -1.09 9.63 -13.90
N LEU A 23 -0.91 8.60 -13.08
CA LEU A 23 -1.09 7.22 -13.55
C LEU A 23 -2.57 6.82 -13.60
N PHE A 24 -3.43 7.52 -12.88
CA PHE A 24 -4.85 7.22 -12.72
C PHE A 24 -5.67 8.49 -12.80
N SER A 25 -6.91 8.37 -13.26
CA SER A 25 -7.89 9.46 -13.31
C SER A 25 -8.68 9.62 -12.01
N GLU A 26 -8.71 8.58 -11.18
CA GLU A 26 -9.51 8.55 -9.96
C GLU A 26 -8.74 7.81 -8.85
N LEU A 27 -8.80 8.35 -7.63
CA LEU A 27 -8.23 7.80 -6.42
C LEU A 27 -9.27 7.83 -5.31
N VAL A 28 -9.69 6.66 -4.83
CA VAL A 28 -10.58 6.54 -3.67
C VAL A 28 -9.78 6.15 -2.43
N LEU A 29 -9.97 6.87 -1.34
CA LEU A 29 -9.37 6.59 -0.04
C LEU A 29 -10.39 5.92 0.87
N ILE A 30 -10.04 4.75 1.39
CA ILE A 30 -10.89 3.98 2.31
C ILE A 30 -10.16 3.82 3.64
N ASP A 31 -10.81 4.19 4.73
CA ASP A 31 -10.32 3.98 6.09
C ASP A 31 -11.49 3.59 7.01
N SER A 32 -11.21 2.80 8.02
CA SER A 32 -12.16 2.52 9.10
C SER A 32 -12.61 3.79 9.84
N ASN A 33 -11.82 4.85 9.79
CA ASN A 33 -12.17 6.19 10.23
C ASN A 33 -12.44 7.07 9.00
N HIS A 34 -13.70 7.14 8.58
CA HIS A 34 -14.13 7.86 7.39
C HIS A 34 -13.76 9.35 7.44
N ALA A 35 -13.96 10.03 8.59
CA ALA A 35 -13.61 11.44 8.74
C ALA A 35 -12.09 11.70 8.49
N LYS A 36 -11.24 10.73 8.82
CA LYS A 36 -9.82 10.81 8.52
C LYS A 36 -9.55 10.66 7.01
N ALA A 37 -10.23 9.73 6.35
CA ALA A 37 -10.11 9.58 4.90
C ALA A 37 -10.59 10.84 4.17
N GLU A 38 -11.67 11.47 4.65
CA GLU A 38 -12.17 12.74 4.11
C GLU A 38 -11.13 13.87 4.23
N GLY A 39 -10.54 14.05 5.42
CA GLY A 39 -9.49 15.05 5.62
C GLY A 39 -8.29 14.84 4.70
N GLU A 40 -7.83 13.59 4.57
CA GLU A 40 -6.72 13.26 3.65
C GLU A 40 -7.10 13.49 2.18
N ALA A 41 -8.32 13.15 1.77
CA ALA A 41 -8.79 13.39 0.42
C ALA A 41 -8.90 14.89 0.10
N MET A 42 -9.33 15.70 1.07
CA MET A 42 -9.36 17.16 0.94
C MET A 42 -7.95 17.72 0.76
N ASP A 43 -7.00 17.34 1.61
CA ASP A 43 -5.61 17.81 1.53
C ASP A 43 -4.98 17.49 0.16
N LEU A 44 -5.18 16.26 -0.33
CA LEU A 44 -4.71 15.86 -1.66
C LEU A 44 -5.39 16.66 -2.77
N SER A 45 -6.70 16.88 -2.66
CA SER A 45 -7.48 17.62 -3.65
C SER A 45 -7.05 19.08 -3.74
N HIS A 46 -6.68 19.70 -2.63
CA HIS A 46 -6.15 21.07 -2.61
C HIS A 46 -4.81 21.21 -3.35
N GLY A 47 -4.06 20.13 -3.49
CA GLY A 47 -2.82 20.08 -4.29
C GLY A 47 -3.03 19.85 -5.78
N LEU A 48 -4.21 19.40 -6.22
CA LEU A 48 -4.48 19.07 -7.63
C LEU A 48 -4.36 20.25 -8.60
N PRO A 49 -4.66 21.51 -8.23
CA PRO A 49 -4.41 22.64 -9.13
C PRO A 49 -2.96 22.80 -9.57
N PHE A 50 -2.01 22.21 -8.82
CA PHE A 50 -0.57 22.21 -9.12
C PHE A 50 -0.08 20.89 -9.72
N ALA A 51 -0.99 19.94 -9.94
CA ALA A 51 -0.71 18.61 -10.50
C ALA A 51 -1.58 18.34 -11.72
N HIS A 52 -1.82 17.09 -12.04
CA HIS A 52 -2.69 16.72 -13.15
C HIS A 52 -4.14 16.53 -12.71
N PRO A 53 -5.12 16.76 -13.59
CA PRO A 53 -6.52 16.51 -13.27
C PRO A 53 -6.76 15.06 -12.81
N MET A 54 -7.31 14.93 -11.62
CA MET A 54 -7.65 13.63 -11.01
C MET A 54 -8.82 13.85 -10.05
N LYS A 55 -9.68 12.86 -9.91
CA LYS A 55 -10.70 12.85 -8.87
C LYS A 55 -10.16 12.13 -7.64
N VAL A 56 -10.12 12.82 -6.48
CA VAL A 56 -9.70 12.24 -5.20
C VAL A 56 -10.81 12.42 -4.19
N TYR A 57 -11.22 11.34 -3.53
CA TYR A 57 -12.29 11.39 -2.53
C TYR A 57 -12.19 10.23 -1.52
N ALA A 58 -12.82 10.42 -0.37
CA ALA A 58 -13.06 9.34 0.57
C ALA A 58 -14.29 8.55 0.14
N GLY A 59 -14.19 7.22 0.17
CA GLY A 59 -15.28 6.35 -0.25
C GLY A 59 -15.38 5.09 0.61
N ASP A 60 -16.29 4.22 0.19
CA ASP A 60 -16.56 2.92 0.81
C ASP A 60 -16.12 1.77 -0.09
N TYR A 61 -16.21 0.54 0.42
CA TYR A 61 -15.88 -0.65 -0.38
C TYR A 61 -16.71 -0.81 -1.66
N LYS A 62 -17.92 -0.27 -1.75
CA LYS A 62 -18.72 -0.27 -3.00
C LYS A 62 -18.05 0.52 -4.13
N ASP A 63 -17.26 1.53 -3.78
CA ASP A 63 -16.63 2.43 -4.75
C ASP A 63 -15.39 1.81 -5.41
N ILE A 64 -14.95 0.60 -4.97
CA ILE A 64 -13.87 -0.14 -5.61
C ILE A 64 -14.33 -1.08 -6.73
N ALA A 65 -15.63 -1.14 -7.04
CA ALA A 65 -16.17 -2.12 -7.98
C ALA A 65 -15.44 -2.13 -9.32
N ASP A 66 -15.10 -0.97 -9.86
CA ASP A 66 -14.42 -0.80 -11.14
C ASP A 66 -12.92 -0.44 -11.01
N CYS A 67 -12.36 -0.55 -9.81
CA CYS A 67 -10.94 -0.24 -9.59
C CYS A 67 -10.06 -1.28 -10.26
N TYR A 68 -9.06 -0.81 -11.01
CA TYR A 68 -8.03 -1.66 -11.62
C TYR A 68 -6.96 -2.09 -10.62
N LEU A 69 -6.60 -1.21 -9.67
CA LEU A 69 -5.57 -1.44 -8.66
C LEU A 69 -6.11 -1.10 -7.27
N ILE A 70 -5.93 -2.01 -6.33
CA ILE A 70 -6.24 -1.81 -4.92
C ILE A 70 -4.96 -1.95 -4.11
N ILE A 71 -4.56 -0.88 -3.42
CA ILE A 71 -3.35 -0.85 -2.60
C ILE A 71 -3.72 -0.99 -1.13
N ILE A 72 -3.25 -2.06 -0.49
CA ILE A 72 -3.56 -2.37 0.89
C ILE A 72 -2.39 -1.94 1.77
N THR A 73 -2.62 -0.88 2.54
CA THR A 73 -1.65 -0.31 3.50
C THR A 73 -2.09 -0.50 4.95
N ALA A 74 -3.22 -1.17 5.17
CA ALA A 74 -3.79 -1.36 6.50
C ALA A 74 -2.92 -2.29 7.36
N GLY A 75 -2.77 -1.94 8.62
CA GLY A 75 -2.00 -2.70 9.58
C GLY A 75 -1.69 -1.89 10.84
N THR A 76 -1.06 -2.52 11.82
CA THR A 76 -0.57 -1.86 13.02
C THR A 76 0.94 -1.96 13.09
N ALA A 77 1.59 -0.90 13.58
CA ALA A 77 3.00 -0.94 13.93
C ALA A 77 3.20 -1.75 15.23
N GLN A 78 4.37 -2.35 15.37
CA GLN A 78 4.78 -3.02 16.60
C GLN A 78 4.79 -2.02 17.76
N ARG A 79 4.17 -2.38 18.88
CA ARG A 79 4.17 -1.57 20.11
C ARG A 79 5.37 -1.93 20.98
N PRO A 80 5.81 -1.02 21.89
CA PRO A 80 6.74 -1.36 22.95
C PRO A 80 6.19 -2.58 23.72
N ASN A 81 7.03 -3.56 24.01
CA ASN A 81 6.70 -4.83 24.67
C ASN A 81 5.83 -5.80 23.88
N GLU A 82 5.65 -5.62 22.58
CA GLU A 82 4.95 -6.52 21.69
C GLU A 82 5.96 -7.37 20.90
N THR A 83 5.71 -8.67 20.78
CA THR A 83 6.55 -9.52 19.94
C THR A 83 6.25 -9.29 18.46
N ARG A 84 7.18 -9.69 17.59
CA ARG A 84 6.97 -9.64 16.15
C ARG A 84 5.81 -10.55 15.71
N LEU A 85 5.62 -11.68 16.41
CA LEU A 85 4.51 -12.60 16.17
C LEU A 85 3.15 -11.99 16.53
N ASP A 86 3.07 -11.26 17.63
CA ASP A 86 1.82 -10.58 18.03
C ASP A 86 1.38 -9.55 16.98
N MET A 87 2.34 -8.80 16.42
CA MET A 87 2.07 -7.88 15.33
C MET A 87 1.57 -8.61 14.08
N VAL A 88 2.18 -9.75 13.73
CA VAL A 88 1.74 -10.58 12.60
C VAL A 88 0.30 -11.02 12.79
N HIS A 89 -0.02 -11.60 13.96
CA HIS A 89 -1.38 -12.06 14.26
C HIS A 89 -2.41 -10.93 14.12
N LYS A 90 -2.14 -9.77 14.69
CA LYS A 90 -3.03 -8.60 14.58
C LYS A 90 -3.26 -8.17 13.14
N ASN A 91 -2.19 -8.11 12.35
CA ASN A 91 -2.29 -7.70 10.97
C ASN A 91 -3.02 -8.73 10.11
N VAL A 92 -2.84 -10.03 10.39
CA VAL A 92 -3.63 -11.09 9.74
C VAL A 92 -5.13 -10.95 10.06
N GLU A 93 -5.52 -10.67 11.31
CA GLU A 93 -6.92 -10.44 11.66
C GLU A 93 -7.51 -9.20 10.95
N ILE A 94 -6.72 -8.13 10.80
CA ILE A 94 -7.14 -6.98 9.98
C ILE A 94 -7.38 -7.40 8.53
N PHE A 95 -6.50 -8.20 7.94
CA PHE A 95 -6.65 -8.68 6.56
C PHE A 95 -7.85 -9.61 6.41
N LYS A 96 -8.13 -10.47 7.39
CA LYS A 96 -9.35 -11.30 7.43
C LYS A 96 -10.64 -10.46 7.40
N SER A 97 -10.61 -9.25 7.90
CA SER A 97 -11.76 -8.34 7.84
C SER A 97 -11.84 -7.55 6.52
N ILE A 98 -10.69 -7.17 5.95
CA ILE A 98 -10.61 -6.32 4.76
C ILE A 98 -10.84 -7.12 3.48
N ILE A 99 -10.14 -8.25 3.32
CA ILE A 99 -10.13 -8.99 2.06
C ILE A 99 -11.52 -9.47 1.62
N PRO A 100 -12.38 -10.03 2.50
CA PRO A 100 -13.74 -10.38 2.11
C PRO A 100 -14.59 -9.19 1.67
N ASN A 101 -14.36 -8.01 2.24
CA ASN A 101 -15.05 -6.79 1.82
C ASN A 101 -14.58 -6.33 0.43
N ILE A 102 -13.30 -6.50 0.11
CA ILE A 102 -12.78 -6.21 -1.24
C ILE A 102 -13.40 -7.17 -2.25
N THR A 103 -13.33 -8.49 -1.99
CA THR A 103 -13.78 -9.51 -2.93
C THR A 103 -15.30 -9.51 -3.16
N LYS A 104 -16.07 -8.97 -2.22
CA LYS A 104 -17.51 -8.77 -2.38
C LYS A 104 -17.84 -7.81 -3.52
N TYR A 105 -17.02 -6.80 -3.76
CA TYR A 105 -17.29 -5.75 -4.74
C TYR A 105 -16.39 -5.81 -5.98
N ASN A 106 -15.19 -6.40 -5.87
CA ASN A 106 -14.25 -6.46 -6.99
C ASN A 106 -13.50 -7.79 -7.01
N ASN A 107 -13.55 -8.47 -8.16
CA ASN A 107 -12.90 -9.77 -8.38
C ASN A 107 -11.84 -9.74 -9.51
N SER A 108 -11.56 -8.57 -10.06
CA SER A 108 -10.71 -8.41 -11.24
C SER A 108 -9.51 -7.48 -11.05
N ALA A 109 -9.46 -6.72 -9.96
CA ALA A 109 -8.39 -5.81 -9.66
C ALA A 109 -7.04 -6.52 -9.46
N ILE A 110 -5.96 -5.74 -9.52
CA ILE A 110 -4.67 -6.13 -8.97
C ILE A 110 -4.63 -5.70 -7.51
N LEU A 111 -4.29 -6.61 -6.61
CA LEU A 111 -4.12 -6.32 -5.18
C LEU A 111 -2.63 -6.11 -4.89
N LEU A 112 -2.26 -4.91 -4.43
CA LEU A 112 -0.88 -4.59 -4.02
C LEU A 112 -0.81 -4.46 -2.51
N VAL A 113 -0.09 -5.37 -1.87
CA VAL A 113 0.13 -5.38 -0.43
C VAL A 113 1.41 -4.62 -0.08
N VAL A 114 1.26 -3.57 0.75
CA VAL A 114 2.38 -2.73 1.23
C VAL A 114 2.53 -2.80 2.75
N SER A 115 1.60 -3.44 3.43
CA SER A 115 1.60 -3.64 4.89
C SER A 115 2.66 -4.65 5.31
N ASN A 116 3.26 -4.44 6.48
CA ASN A 116 4.25 -5.36 7.04
C ASN A 116 3.61 -6.35 8.05
N PRO A 117 4.12 -7.60 8.11
CA PRO A 117 5.17 -8.18 7.24
C PRO A 117 4.61 -8.53 5.86
N VAL A 118 5.20 -7.94 4.81
CA VAL A 118 4.60 -7.93 3.47
C VAL A 118 4.41 -9.33 2.88
N ASP A 119 5.37 -10.23 3.02
CA ASP A 119 5.30 -11.55 2.39
C ASP A 119 4.20 -12.41 3.01
N ILE A 120 4.11 -12.40 4.35
CA ILE A 120 3.06 -13.13 5.08
C ILE A 120 1.68 -12.58 4.71
N LEU A 121 1.52 -11.26 4.69
CA LEU A 121 0.24 -10.63 4.37
C LEU A 121 -0.12 -10.79 2.90
N THR A 122 0.84 -10.84 1.99
CA THR A 122 0.61 -11.16 0.58
C THR A 122 0.12 -12.60 0.43
N TYR A 123 0.76 -13.55 1.10
CA TYR A 123 0.30 -14.95 1.12
C TYR A 123 -1.11 -15.08 1.71
N CYS A 124 -1.39 -14.40 2.83
CA CYS A 124 -2.72 -14.36 3.42
C CYS A 124 -3.74 -13.77 2.44
N THR A 125 -3.38 -12.71 1.73
CA THR A 125 -4.25 -12.08 0.73
C THR A 125 -4.60 -13.05 -0.40
N ILE A 126 -3.64 -13.80 -0.93
CA ILE A 126 -3.88 -14.83 -1.95
C ILE A 126 -4.89 -15.87 -1.42
N LYS A 127 -4.67 -16.37 -0.20
CA LYS A 127 -5.53 -17.40 0.40
C LYS A 127 -6.94 -16.90 0.70
N LEU A 128 -7.08 -15.68 1.20
CA LEU A 128 -8.36 -15.11 1.61
C LEU A 128 -9.18 -14.58 0.43
N SER A 129 -8.52 -14.04 -0.60
CA SER A 129 -9.21 -13.46 -1.75
C SER A 129 -9.67 -14.48 -2.78
N GLY A 130 -8.97 -15.61 -2.88
CA GLY A 130 -9.16 -16.54 -3.98
C GLY A 130 -8.76 -16.00 -5.36
N PHE A 131 -8.09 -14.84 -5.39
CA PHE A 131 -7.58 -14.28 -6.64
C PHE A 131 -6.45 -15.14 -7.21
N PRO A 132 -6.29 -15.18 -8.55
CA PRO A 132 -5.10 -15.77 -9.16
C PRO A 132 -3.83 -15.13 -8.57
N ALA A 133 -2.81 -15.95 -8.27
CA ALA A 133 -1.56 -15.46 -7.65
C ALA A 133 -0.91 -14.31 -8.44
N GLY A 134 -1.00 -14.32 -9.77
CA GLY A 134 -0.51 -13.23 -10.62
C GLY A 134 -1.25 -11.89 -10.49
N ARG A 135 -2.35 -11.84 -9.73
CA ARG A 135 -3.09 -10.60 -9.43
C ARG A 135 -2.89 -10.10 -8.00
N VAL A 136 -2.10 -10.79 -7.20
CA VAL A 136 -1.77 -10.37 -5.82
C VAL A 136 -0.27 -10.17 -5.74
N LEU A 137 0.12 -8.93 -5.50
CA LEU A 137 1.52 -8.50 -5.45
C LEU A 137 1.86 -8.00 -4.05
N GLY A 138 3.03 -8.35 -3.56
CA GLY A 138 3.63 -7.70 -2.40
C GLY A 138 4.69 -6.69 -2.85
N SER A 139 4.85 -5.59 -2.12
CA SER A 139 5.93 -4.64 -2.40
C SER A 139 7.33 -5.25 -2.20
N GLY A 140 7.43 -6.32 -1.42
CA GLY A 140 8.63 -7.15 -1.26
C GLY A 140 9.89 -6.34 -0.99
N THR A 141 10.94 -6.64 -1.73
CA THR A 141 12.27 -6.04 -1.61
C THR A 141 12.47 -4.78 -2.48
N VAL A 142 11.41 -4.15 -2.99
CA VAL A 142 11.50 -2.94 -3.84
C VAL A 142 12.27 -1.83 -3.13
N LEU A 143 11.97 -1.58 -1.85
CA LEU A 143 12.66 -0.56 -1.07
C LEU A 143 14.13 -0.92 -0.82
N ASP A 144 14.42 -2.17 -0.51
CA ASP A 144 15.79 -2.64 -0.25
C ASP A 144 16.62 -2.60 -1.53
N THR A 145 16.03 -2.97 -2.66
CA THR A 145 16.64 -2.81 -3.98
C THR A 145 16.96 -1.33 -4.29
N ALA A 146 16.03 -0.42 -3.99
CA ALA A 146 16.26 1.02 -4.19
C ALA A 146 17.41 1.54 -3.31
N ARG A 147 17.47 1.11 -2.05
CA ARG A 147 18.58 1.43 -1.13
C ARG A 147 19.91 0.91 -1.64
N LEU A 148 19.94 -0.35 -2.08
CA LEU A 148 21.16 -0.94 -2.66
C LEU A 148 21.66 -0.14 -3.86
N LYS A 149 20.78 0.19 -4.81
CA LYS A 149 21.12 1.00 -5.99
C LYS A 149 21.66 2.37 -5.59
N TYR A 150 21.04 3.02 -4.60
CA TYR A 150 21.49 4.32 -4.11
C TYR A 150 22.92 4.24 -3.54
N HIS A 151 23.19 3.28 -2.64
CA HIS A 151 24.52 3.13 -2.04
C HIS A 151 25.59 2.73 -3.04
N LEU A 152 25.27 1.85 -3.98
CA LEU A 152 26.21 1.51 -5.07
C LEU A 152 26.48 2.73 -5.96
N GLY A 153 25.46 3.53 -6.26
CA GLY A 153 25.62 4.78 -7.01
C GLY A 153 26.59 5.76 -6.33
N GLN A 154 26.47 5.91 -5.01
CA GLN A 154 27.39 6.73 -4.22
C GLN A 154 28.82 6.19 -4.26
N GLN A 155 29.02 4.88 -4.08
CA GLN A 155 30.34 4.27 -4.09
C GLN A 155 31.02 4.29 -5.46
N LEU A 156 30.25 4.06 -6.52
CA LEU A 156 30.76 3.98 -7.88
C LEU A 156 30.79 5.34 -8.60
N CYS A 157 30.31 6.40 -7.95
CA CYS A 157 30.16 7.75 -8.52
C CYS A 157 29.36 7.76 -9.85
N VAL A 158 28.30 6.95 -9.91
CA VAL A 158 27.39 6.87 -11.06
C VAL A 158 25.94 7.14 -10.61
N ASP A 159 25.10 7.53 -11.56
CA ASP A 159 23.66 7.69 -11.28
C ASP A 159 23.06 6.35 -10.88
N SER A 160 22.34 6.32 -9.76
CA SER A 160 21.70 5.10 -9.24
C SER A 160 20.68 4.50 -10.22
N ARG A 161 20.13 5.29 -11.15
CA ARG A 161 19.23 4.82 -12.22
C ARG A 161 19.96 3.96 -13.26
N SER A 162 21.28 4.13 -13.41
CA SER A 162 22.12 3.34 -14.30
C SER A 162 22.56 2.00 -13.70
N ILE A 163 22.19 1.72 -12.43
CA ILE A 163 22.58 0.49 -11.74
C ILE A 163 21.47 -0.55 -11.90
N HIS A 164 21.83 -1.70 -12.45
CA HIS A 164 20.96 -2.87 -12.58
C HIS A 164 21.31 -3.88 -11.47
N ALA A 165 20.66 -3.75 -10.35
CA ALA A 165 20.81 -4.63 -9.19
C ALA A 165 19.45 -4.89 -8.56
N PHE A 166 19.26 -6.09 -7.99
CA PHE A 166 18.03 -6.49 -7.31
C PHE A 166 18.37 -7.26 -6.05
N ILE A 167 17.64 -7.00 -4.98
CA ILE A 167 17.61 -7.84 -3.79
C ILE A 167 16.47 -8.84 -3.95
N THR A 168 16.81 -10.12 -3.85
CA THR A 168 15.83 -11.21 -3.81
C THR A 168 15.94 -11.92 -2.47
N VAL A 169 14.83 -12.38 -1.95
CA VAL A 169 14.78 -13.26 -0.77
C VAL A 169 14.36 -14.63 -1.26
N SER A 170 15.19 -15.65 -1.00
CA SER A 170 14.79 -17.06 -1.17
C SER A 170 14.34 -17.59 0.18
N TYR A 171 13.21 -18.26 0.21
CA TYR A 171 12.69 -18.98 1.38
C TYR A 171 12.96 -20.47 1.21
#